data_1d71fbd23462da068b1d5b184c05b1f2
#
_entry.id   1d71fbd23462da068b1d5b184c05b1f2
#
_cell.length_a   1.000
_cell.length_b   1.000
_cell.length_c   1.000
_cell.angle_alpha   90.00
_cell.angle_beta   90.00
_cell.angle_gamma   90.00
#
_symmetry.space_group_name_H-M   'P 1'
#
loop_
_entity.id
_entity.type
_entity.pdbx_description
1 polymer ?
#
loop_
_entity_poly.entity_id
_entity_poly.type
_entity_poly.pdbx_seq_one_letter_code
_entity_poly.pdbx_strand_id
1 'polypeptide(L)'
;MSVKQILDIEKDIKELNIQGATNVAIATLEGMKIFIEESNVQDKELFYNELERVGNKLANARLNEPLARNGVKYVAYLFKKKKDDLHSINDMKQQLLDYCDEYLFKISDSKRSVVELGLPYVKHFENVLTHCHSSTAVAILKGIGEVSSSFDVVCTETRPLFQGRTTAKSLLDDGISTTMIADSAAESFIIGRGSIPIDAIFIGCDQITLDGYCINKIGSWGIGMAANLASKPLYVVSPLLKVDPYIKAKDISIEIREDDELWSEAPKELKMYNPAFEIVDAKLITAFMTEFGIIKPEEIHDIVKAKYTWLFND
;
A
#
# COMPACT_ATOMS: atom_id res chain seq x y z
N MET A 1 2.52 30.34 5.46
CA MET A 1 3.48 29.31 5.04
C MET A 1 2.82 27.94 4.92
N SER A 2 2.08 27.49 5.93
CA SER A 2 1.39 26.18 6.00
C SER A 2 0.47 25.85 4.83
N VAL A 3 -0.38 26.78 4.40
CA VAL A 3 -1.32 26.53 3.30
C VAL A 3 -0.59 26.18 1.99
N LYS A 4 0.53 26.85 1.71
CA LYS A 4 1.35 26.55 0.52
C LYS A 4 1.98 25.17 0.61
N GLN A 5 2.57 24.81 1.74
CA GLN A 5 3.18 23.49 1.96
C GLN A 5 2.15 22.35 1.83
N ILE A 6 0.95 22.51 2.38
CA ILE A 6 -0.14 21.54 2.26
C ILE A 6 -0.59 21.40 0.80
N LEU A 7 -0.68 22.50 0.05
CA LEU A 7 -1.00 22.46 -1.38
C LEU A 7 0.11 21.81 -2.22
N ASP A 8 1.37 22.04 -1.85
CA ASP A 8 2.53 21.39 -2.50
C ASP A 8 2.50 19.86 -2.24
N ILE A 9 2.21 19.41 -1.01
CA ILE A 9 2.05 17.99 -0.68
C ILE A 9 0.89 17.37 -1.51
N GLU A 10 -0.28 18.01 -1.56
CA GLU A 10 -1.41 17.54 -2.36
C GLU A 10 -1.04 17.38 -3.84
N LYS A 11 -0.34 18.37 -4.39
CA LYS A 11 0.15 18.35 -5.77
C LYS A 11 1.13 17.19 -5.98
N ASP A 12 2.10 17.02 -5.10
CA ASP A 12 3.11 15.95 -5.20
C ASP A 12 2.49 14.55 -5.13
N ILE A 13 1.41 14.38 -4.34
CA ILE A 13 0.64 13.12 -4.30
C ILE A 13 -0.07 12.88 -5.64
N LYS A 14 -0.74 13.92 -6.20
CA LYS A 14 -1.47 13.80 -7.47
C LYS A 14 -0.56 13.57 -8.68
N GLU A 15 0.58 14.26 -8.70
CA GLU A 15 1.58 14.17 -9.78
C GLU A 15 2.53 12.96 -9.62
N LEU A 16 2.33 12.11 -8.62
CA LEU A 16 3.15 10.93 -8.31
C LEU A 16 4.63 11.26 -7.95
N ASN A 17 4.94 12.48 -7.53
CA ASN A 17 6.20 12.78 -6.87
C ASN A 17 6.28 12.06 -5.52
N ILE A 18 5.11 11.87 -4.86
CA ILE A 18 4.91 11.00 -3.70
C ILE A 18 4.08 9.80 -4.14
N GLN A 19 4.68 8.60 -4.17
CA GLN A 19 4.08 7.38 -4.68
C GLN A 19 4.03 6.27 -3.61
N GLY A 20 3.03 5.40 -3.76
CA GLY A 20 2.78 4.21 -2.94
C GLY A 20 2.08 4.52 -1.64
N ALA A 21 1.16 3.65 -1.24
CA ALA A 21 0.22 3.85 -0.15
C ALA A 21 0.89 4.29 1.17
N THR A 22 2.08 3.77 1.48
CA THR A 22 2.82 4.14 2.70
C THR A 22 3.28 5.60 2.66
N ASN A 23 3.89 6.04 1.56
CA ASN A 23 4.39 7.42 1.45
C ASN A 23 3.25 8.43 1.39
N VAL A 24 2.14 8.11 0.72
CA VAL A 24 0.93 8.95 0.68
C VAL A 24 0.33 9.10 2.08
N ALA A 25 0.27 8.02 2.87
CA ALA A 25 -0.20 8.09 4.24
C ALA A 25 0.72 8.93 5.14
N ILE A 26 2.04 8.75 5.03
CA ILE A 26 3.01 9.57 5.77
C ILE A 26 2.85 11.05 5.38
N ALA A 27 2.83 11.37 4.10
CA ALA A 27 2.67 12.76 3.64
C ALA A 27 1.35 13.39 4.09
N THR A 28 0.27 12.60 4.14
CA THR A 28 -1.03 13.05 4.65
C THR A 28 -0.94 13.42 6.14
N LEU A 29 -0.36 12.56 6.98
CA LEU A 29 -0.22 12.82 8.42
C LEU A 29 0.74 13.99 8.68
N GLU A 30 1.86 14.07 7.96
CA GLU A 30 2.77 15.21 8.06
C GLU A 30 2.10 16.53 7.63
N GLY A 31 1.28 16.52 6.58
CA GLY A 31 0.47 17.66 6.19
C GLY A 31 -0.54 18.09 7.28
N MET A 32 -1.15 17.13 8.00
CA MET A 32 -1.98 17.39 9.16
C MET A 32 -1.17 18.01 10.30
N LYS A 33 0.03 17.50 10.59
CA LYS A 33 0.93 18.04 11.63
C LYS A 33 1.33 19.49 11.33
N ILE A 34 1.70 19.79 10.09
CA ILE A 34 2.00 21.16 9.62
C ILE A 34 0.80 22.10 9.91
N PHE A 35 -0.42 21.64 9.60
CA PHE A 35 -1.62 22.45 9.91
C PHE A 35 -1.78 22.67 11.41
N ILE A 36 -1.62 21.63 12.23
CA ILE A 36 -1.75 21.72 13.70
C ILE A 36 -0.76 22.72 14.29
N GLU A 37 0.49 22.65 13.86
CA GLU A 37 1.56 23.50 14.37
C GLU A 37 1.40 24.98 13.96
N GLU A 38 1.08 25.25 12.70
CA GLU A 38 1.08 26.61 12.14
C GLU A 38 -0.28 27.32 12.20
N SER A 39 -1.37 26.62 12.51
CA SER A 39 -2.70 27.23 12.58
C SER A 39 -2.83 28.18 13.78
N ASN A 40 -3.37 29.37 13.52
CA ASN A 40 -3.69 30.39 14.54
C ASN A 40 -5.15 30.36 15.01
N VAL A 41 -5.95 29.39 14.57
CA VAL A 41 -7.35 29.22 14.95
C VAL A 41 -7.43 28.90 16.44
N GLN A 42 -8.18 29.70 17.19
CA GLN A 42 -8.34 29.55 18.65
C GLN A 42 -9.63 28.81 19.03
N ASP A 43 -10.63 28.84 18.16
CA ASP A 43 -11.87 28.09 18.36
C ASP A 43 -11.59 26.59 18.10
N LYS A 44 -11.86 25.75 19.09
CA LYS A 44 -11.54 24.34 19.07
C LYS A 44 -12.34 23.57 18.00
N GLU A 45 -13.62 23.93 17.84
CA GLU A 45 -14.49 23.24 16.88
C GLU A 45 -14.10 23.61 15.44
N LEU A 46 -13.90 24.89 15.20
CA LEU A 46 -13.42 25.37 13.89
C LEU A 46 -12.06 24.78 13.56
N PHE A 47 -11.13 24.74 14.52
CA PHE A 47 -9.79 24.16 14.34
C PHE A 47 -9.87 22.69 13.92
N TYR A 48 -10.69 21.89 14.62
CA TYR A 48 -10.83 20.47 14.32
C TYR A 48 -11.46 20.24 12.95
N ASN A 49 -12.52 21.00 12.61
CA ASN A 49 -13.18 20.89 11.31
C ASN A 49 -12.21 21.22 10.16
N GLU A 50 -11.36 22.24 10.32
CA GLU A 50 -10.33 22.59 9.33
C GLU A 50 -9.25 21.50 9.23
N LEU A 51 -8.80 20.92 10.35
CA LEU A 51 -7.85 19.82 10.36
C LEU A 51 -8.41 18.60 9.63
N GLU A 52 -9.65 18.20 9.91
CA GLU A 52 -10.33 17.10 9.26
C GLU A 52 -10.46 17.34 7.74
N ARG A 53 -10.78 18.59 7.35
CA ARG A 53 -10.82 18.99 5.94
C ARG A 53 -9.47 18.86 5.26
N VAL A 54 -8.38 19.28 5.91
CA VAL A 54 -7.01 19.13 5.40
C VAL A 54 -6.65 17.67 5.25
N GLY A 55 -6.85 16.86 6.30
CA GLY A 55 -6.55 15.42 6.27
C GLY A 55 -7.31 14.69 5.15
N ASN A 56 -8.63 14.92 5.06
CA ASN A 56 -9.46 14.31 4.03
C ASN A 56 -9.05 14.76 2.61
N LYS A 57 -8.67 16.02 2.42
CA LYS A 57 -8.21 16.52 1.13
C LYS A 57 -6.94 15.80 0.66
N LEU A 58 -5.97 15.64 1.53
CA LEU A 58 -4.72 14.93 1.24
C LEU A 58 -4.94 13.43 1.04
N ALA A 59 -5.70 12.80 1.93
CA ALA A 59 -5.96 11.36 1.89
C ALA A 59 -6.78 10.90 0.67
N ASN A 60 -7.59 11.80 0.09
CA ASN A 60 -8.37 11.52 -1.12
C ASN A 60 -7.69 12.01 -2.40
N ALA A 61 -6.45 12.47 -2.34
CA ALA A 61 -5.68 12.85 -3.52
C ALA A 61 -5.40 11.64 -4.45
N ARG A 62 -5.43 10.41 -3.90
CA ARG A 62 -5.37 9.13 -4.63
C ARG A 62 -6.55 8.23 -4.27
N LEU A 63 -7.14 7.60 -5.30
CA LEU A 63 -8.39 6.84 -5.14
C LEU A 63 -8.20 5.51 -4.40
N ASN A 64 -7.21 4.72 -4.78
CA ASN A 64 -7.03 3.35 -4.32
C ASN A 64 -5.99 3.20 -3.19
N GLU A 65 -5.87 4.20 -2.32
CA GLU A 65 -4.90 4.22 -1.22
C GLU A 65 -5.58 4.49 0.14
N PRO A 66 -6.33 3.53 0.70
CA PRO A 66 -7.08 3.72 1.94
C PRO A 66 -6.20 3.90 3.18
N LEU A 67 -4.90 3.56 3.15
CA LEU A 67 -4.01 3.71 4.29
C LEU A 67 -3.97 5.16 4.82
N ALA A 68 -3.99 6.15 3.92
CA ALA A 68 -4.05 7.56 4.29
C ALA A 68 -5.42 7.93 4.90
N ARG A 69 -6.52 7.49 4.29
CA ARG A 69 -7.89 7.71 4.82
C ARG A 69 -8.07 7.09 6.19
N ASN A 70 -7.52 5.88 6.38
CA ASN A 70 -7.54 5.20 7.67
C ASN A 70 -6.75 5.96 8.73
N GLY A 71 -5.64 6.62 8.36
CA GLY A 71 -4.90 7.50 9.26
C GLY A 71 -5.71 8.69 9.74
N VAL A 72 -6.38 9.39 8.83
CA VAL A 72 -7.28 10.50 9.19
C VAL A 72 -8.41 10.01 10.10
N LYS A 73 -9.02 8.87 9.77
CA LYS A 73 -10.07 8.25 10.59
C LYS A 73 -9.56 7.84 11.98
N TYR A 74 -8.34 7.32 12.06
CA TYR A 74 -7.73 6.95 13.34
C TYR A 74 -7.56 8.16 14.27
N VAL A 75 -7.01 9.25 13.76
CA VAL A 75 -6.85 10.52 14.50
C VAL A 75 -8.23 11.05 14.96
N ALA A 76 -9.22 11.05 14.06
CA ALA A 76 -10.58 11.46 14.37
C ALA A 76 -11.22 10.62 15.48
N TYR A 77 -11.08 9.28 15.38
CA TYR A 77 -11.60 8.36 16.38
C TYR A 77 -11.01 8.58 17.78
N LEU A 78 -9.69 8.73 17.88
CA LEU A 78 -9.04 9.00 19.16
C LEU A 78 -9.41 10.37 19.74
N PHE A 79 -9.49 11.38 18.88
CA PHE A 79 -9.90 12.71 19.29
C PHE A 79 -11.34 12.72 19.85
N LYS A 80 -12.31 12.10 19.16
CA LYS A 80 -13.70 12.01 19.62
C LYS A 80 -13.81 11.38 21.00
N LYS A 81 -12.94 10.42 21.35
CA LYS A 81 -12.93 9.76 22.67
C LYS A 81 -12.44 10.65 23.81
N LYS A 82 -11.59 11.63 23.53
CA LYS A 82 -10.93 12.46 24.57
C LYS A 82 -11.20 13.95 24.46
N LYS A 83 -11.98 14.41 23.49
CA LYS A 83 -12.22 15.85 23.25
C LYS A 83 -12.74 16.60 24.46
N ASP A 84 -13.53 15.95 25.32
CA ASP A 84 -14.14 16.57 26.50
C ASP A 84 -13.12 16.77 27.64
N ASP A 85 -12.00 16.05 27.63
CA ASP A 85 -10.89 16.16 28.58
C ASP A 85 -9.89 17.27 28.20
N LEU A 86 -10.00 17.83 26.98
CA LEU A 86 -9.05 18.81 26.45
C LEU A 86 -9.52 20.25 26.79
N HIS A 87 -8.83 20.87 27.74
CA HIS A 87 -9.28 22.16 28.29
C HIS A 87 -8.81 23.37 27.46
N SER A 88 -7.64 23.29 26.81
CA SER A 88 -7.12 24.40 26.01
C SER A 88 -6.91 23.98 24.54
N ILE A 89 -6.77 24.98 23.66
CA ILE A 89 -6.39 24.73 22.26
C ILE A 89 -4.98 24.11 22.15
N ASN A 90 -4.07 24.47 23.07
CA ASN A 90 -2.72 23.92 23.08
C ASN A 90 -2.72 22.45 23.49
N ASP A 91 -3.51 22.06 24.50
CA ASP A 91 -3.67 20.65 24.88
C ASP A 91 -4.23 19.84 23.71
N MET A 92 -5.22 20.41 23.01
CA MET A 92 -5.81 19.81 21.84
C MET A 92 -4.80 19.62 20.70
N LYS A 93 -4.01 20.64 20.39
CA LYS A 93 -2.96 20.56 19.36
C LYS A 93 -1.93 19.48 19.69
N GLN A 94 -1.43 19.46 20.93
CA GLN A 94 -0.45 18.45 21.33
C GLN A 94 -1.02 17.05 21.21
N GLN A 95 -2.25 16.83 21.68
CA GLN A 95 -2.88 15.52 21.62
C GLN A 95 -3.12 15.04 20.18
N LEU A 96 -3.46 15.95 19.25
CA LEU A 96 -3.63 15.62 17.84
C LEU A 96 -2.29 15.30 17.16
N LEU A 97 -1.20 15.98 17.52
CA LEU A 97 0.15 15.63 17.07
C LEU A 97 0.52 14.22 17.54
N ASP A 98 0.28 13.91 18.83
CA ASP A 98 0.56 12.59 19.40
C ASP A 98 -0.23 11.47 18.66
N TYR A 99 -1.47 11.72 18.27
CA TYR A 99 -2.27 10.76 17.50
C TYR A 99 -1.76 10.57 16.07
N CYS A 100 -1.27 11.62 15.43
CA CYS A 100 -0.61 11.50 14.12
C CYS A 100 0.65 10.64 14.24
N ASP A 101 1.49 10.89 15.23
CA ASP A 101 2.71 10.14 15.49
C ASP A 101 2.42 8.68 15.85
N GLU A 102 1.36 8.42 16.63
CA GLU A 102 0.92 7.06 16.94
C GLU A 102 0.54 6.27 15.68
N TYR A 103 -0.16 6.90 14.73
CA TYR A 103 -0.50 6.20 13.48
C TYR A 103 0.72 6.00 12.58
N LEU A 104 1.63 6.96 12.49
CA LEU A 104 2.91 6.81 11.79
C LEU A 104 3.73 5.66 12.37
N PHE A 105 3.76 5.54 13.70
CA PHE A 105 4.39 4.40 14.37
C PHE A 105 3.70 3.07 14.01
N LYS A 106 2.34 3.03 13.99
CA LYS A 106 1.60 1.82 13.56
C LYS A 106 1.94 1.39 12.14
N ILE A 107 2.14 2.33 11.21
CA ILE A 107 2.57 2.00 9.84
C ILE A 107 3.94 1.31 9.85
N SER A 108 4.91 1.85 10.57
CA SER A 108 6.26 1.29 10.62
C SER A 108 6.31 -0.04 11.38
N ASP A 109 5.58 -0.13 12.49
CA ASP A 109 5.49 -1.33 13.32
C ASP A 109 4.78 -2.48 12.58
N SER A 110 3.69 -2.19 11.88
CA SER A 110 3.00 -3.19 11.07
C SER A 110 3.90 -3.79 9.99
N LYS A 111 4.70 -2.97 9.31
CA LYS A 111 5.67 -3.46 8.32
C LYS A 111 6.71 -4.40 8.94
N ARG A 112 7.25 -4.06 10.11
CA ARG A 112 8.18 -4.92 10.86
C ARG A 112 7.52 -6.25 11.23
N SER A 113 6.31 -6.19 11.79
CA SER A 113 5.56 -7.37 12.20
C SER A 113 5.21 -8.29 11.04
N VAL A 114 4.89 -7.74 9.85
CA VAL A 114 4.68 -8.54 8.62
C VAL A 114 5.93 -9.38 8.32
N VAL A 115 7.12 -8.80 8.42
CA VAL A 115 8.38 -9.53 8.17
C VAL A 115 8.62 -10.58 9.26
N GLU A 116 8.54 -10.20 10.52
CA GLU A 116 8.81 -11.09 11.66
C GLU A 116 7.88 -12.32 11.66
N LEU A 117 6.58 -12.11 11.40
CA LEU A 117 5.58 -13.18 11.40
C LEU A 117 5.53 -13.96 10.08
N GLY A 118 5.86 -13.33 8.97
CA GLY A 118 5.79 -13.95 7.64
C GLY A 118 7.01 -14.77 7.27
N LEU A 119 8.22 -14.29 7.60
CA LEU A 119 9.47 -14.91 7.20
C LEU A 119 9.58 -16.41 7.54
N PRO A 120 9.19 -16.89 8.74
CA PRO A 120 9.26 -18.33 9.06
C PRO A 120 8.51 -19.25 8.09
N TYR A 121 7.43 -18.74 7.46
CA TYR A 121 6.61 -19.51 6.54
C TYR A 121 7.18 -19.58 5.12
N VAL A 122 7.98 -18.60 4.71
CA VAL A 122 8.39 -18.43 3.30
C VAL A 122 9.89 -18.54 3.06
N LYS A 123 10.71 -18.60 4.10
CA LYS A 123 12.18 -18.67 4.01
C LYS A 123 12.75 -19.91 3.29
N HIS A 124 11.89 -20.87 2.96
CA HIS A 124 12.28 -22.11 2.26
C HIS A 124 12.17 -22.00 0.72
N PHE A 125 11.56 -20.90 0.20
CA PHE A 125 11.53 -20.68 -1.24
C PHE A 125 12.90 -20.20 -1.73
N GLU A 126 13.31 -20.72 -2.90
CA GLU A 126 14.59 -20.38 -3.52
C GLU A 126 14.44 -19.40 -4.68
N ASN A 127 13.39 -19.57 -5.49
CA ASN A 127 13.17 -18.73 -6.66
C ASN A 127 11.77 -18.12 -6.62
N VAL A 128 11.69 -16.81 -6.53
CA VAL A 128 10.39 -16.15 -6.41
C VAL A 128 10.20 -15.07 -7.47
N LEU A 129 8.93 -14.80 -7.80
CA LEU A 129 8.60 -13.70 -8.68
C LEU A 129 7.90 -12.58 -7.90
N THR A 130 8.25 -11.34 -8.23
CA THR A 130 7.56 -10.15 -7.69
C THR A 130 7.20 -9.19 -8.81
N HIS A 131 6.17 -8.37 -8.56
CA HIS A 131 5.66 -7.37 -9.50
C HIS A 131 5.47 -6.04 -8.81
N CYS A 132 5.86 -4.97 -9.49
CA CYS A 132 5.83 -3.59 -9.00
C CYS A 132 6.84 -3.34 -7.86
N HIS A 133 6.64 -2.25 -7.10
CA HIS A 133 7.44 -1.92 -5.92
C HIS A 133 6.54 -1.83 -4.70
N SER A 134 6.73 -2.74 -3.77
CA SER A 134 6.14 -2.68 -2.43
C SER A 134 7.24 -2.76 -1.38
N SER A 135 7.39 -1.72 -0.58
CA SER A 135 8.41 -1.70 0.47
C SER A 135 8.25 -2.81 1.50
N THR A 136 7.02 -3.33 1.68
CA THR A 136 6.74 -4.45 2.59
C THR A 136 7.10 -5.79 1.93
N ALA A 137 6.75 -5.98 0.64
CA ALA A 137 7.15 -7.17 -0.11
C ALA A 137 8.67 -7.25 -0.25
N VAL A 138 9.33 -6.13 -0.60
CA VAL A 138 10.80 -6.06 -0.65
C VAL A 138 11.42 -6.43 0.70
N ALA A 139 10.85 -5.99 1.82
CA ALA A 139 11.39 -6.33 3.14
C ALA A 139 11.33 -7.84 3.46
N ILE A 140 10.25 -8.54 3.07
CA ILE A 140 10.18 -10.02 3.17
C ILE A 140 11.23 -10.68 2.27
N LEU A 141 11.37 -10.22 1.00
CA LEU A 141 12.35 -10.77 0.08
C LEU A 141 13.79 -10.60 0.60
N LYS A 142 14.09 -9.45 1.19
CA LYS A 142 15.37 -9.20 1.86
C LYS A 142 15.59 -10.16 3.03
N GLY A 143 14.57 -10.35 3.88
CA GLY A 143 14.63 -11.30 4.98
C GLY A 143 14.86 -12.75 4.52
N ILE A 144 14.33 -13.18 3.37
CA ILE A 144 14.64 -14.50 2.80
C ILE A 144 16.11 -14.54 2.35
N GLY A 145 16.59 -13.51 1.64
CA GLY A 145 17.97 -13.42 1.18
C GLY A 145 19.02 -13.44 2.30
N GLU A 146 18.70 -12.86 3.46
CA GLU A 146 19.58 -12.88 4.65
C GLU A 146 19.80 -14.30 5.21
N VAL A 147 18.84 -15.21 5.02
CA VAL A 147 18.89 -16.57 5.57
C VAL A 147 19.16 -17.64 4.52
N SER A 148 19.17 -17.32 3.22
CA SER A 148 19.38 -18.23 2.11
C SER A 148 20.33 -17.63 1.07
N SER A 149 21.49 -18.28 0.87
CA SER A 149 22.47 -17.84 -0.14
C SER A 149 22.12 -18.28 -1.58
N SER A 150 21.13 -19.14 -1.75
CA SER A 150 20.64 -19.62 -3.06
C SER A 150 19.34 -18.92 -3.50
N PHE A 151 19.00 -17.81 -2.86
CA PHE A 151 17.76 -17.09 -3.11
C PHE A 151 17.86 -16.18 -4.34
N ASP A 152 16.98 -16.40 -5.31
CA ASP A 152 16.86 -15.62 -6.53
C ASP A 152 15.50 -14.96 -6.65
N VAL A 153 15.47 -13.69 -7.09
CA VAL A 153 14.24 -12.95 -7.33
C VAL A 153 14.11 -12.59 -8.80
N VAL A 154 13.00 -12.97 -9.41
CA VAL A 154 12.57 -12.49 -10.72
C VAL A 154 11.61 -11.34 -10.50
N CYS A 155 11.92 -10.16 -11.03
CA CYS A 155 11.04 -8.98 -10.93
C CYS A 155 10.66 -8.48 -12.33
N THR A 156 9.41 -8.08 -12.50
CA THR A 156 8.93 -7.42 -13.72
C THR A 156 9.39 -5.97 -13.74
N GLU A 157 9.50 -5.34 -14.94
CA GLU A 157 9.86 -3.92 -15.02
C GLU A 157 8.74 -2.96 -14.59
N THR A 158 7.49 -3.41 -14.68
CA THR A 158 6.26 -2.70 -14.27
C THR A 158 5.99 -1.43 -15.07
N ARG A 159 5.49 -1.60 -16.29
CA ARG A 159 4.98 -0.49 -17.12
C ARG A 159 3.74 0.17 -16.48
N PRO A 160 3.44 1.46 -16.77
CA PRO A 160 4.25 2.39 -17.59
C PRO A 160 5.38 3.07 -16.81
N LEU A 161 5.33 3.16 -15.46
CA LEU A 161 6.23 3.99 -14.64
C LEU A 161 7.48 3.26 -14.12
N PHE A 162 7.67 1.99 -14.48
CA PHE A 162 8.86 1.19 -14.20
C PHE A 162 9.21 1.01 -12.72
N GLN A 163 8.21 0.94 -11.82
CA GLN A 163 8.45 0.76 -10.38
C GLN A 163 9.23 -0.53 -10.05
N GLY A 164 9.13 -1.56 -10.89
CA GLY A 164 9.93 -2.79 -10.75
C GLY A 164 11.44 -2.53 -10.76
N ARG A 165 11.91 -1.47 -11.45
CA ARG A 165 13.33 -1.08 -11.44
C ARG A 165 13.80 -0.63 -10.06
N THR A 166 12.92 0.02 -9.27
CA THR A 166 13.21 0.38 -7.87
C THR A 166 13.34 -0.88 -7.01
N THR A 167 12.47 -1.88 -7.23
CA THR A 167 12.55 -3.18 -6.56
C THR A 167 13.86 -3.88 -6.87
N ALA A 168 14.21 -4.02 -8.16
CA ALA A 168 15.46 -4.67 -8.58
C ALA A 168 16.68 -4.00 -7.97
N LYS A 169 16.76 -2.66 -8.02
CA LYS A 169 17.86 -1.92 -7.42
C LYS A 169 17.96 -2.18 -5.92
N SER A 170 16.83 -2.10 -5.21
CA SER A 170 16.81 -2.31 -3.75
C SER A 170 17.25 -3.72 -3.33
N LEU A 171 16.94 -4.75 -4.12
CA LEU A 171 17.36 -6.12 -3.86
C LEU A 171 18.85 -6.32 -4.16
N LEU A 172 19.33 -5.78 -5.28
CA LEU A 172 20.76 -5.83 -5.66
C LEU A 172 21.65 -5.08 -4.66
N ASP A 173 21.19 -3.94 -4.13
CA ASP A 173 21.93 -3.17 -3.11
C ASP A 173 22.17 -4.00 -1.82
N ASP A 174 21.30 -4.99 -1.55
CA ASP A 174 21.44 -5.94 -0.43
C ASP A 174 22.08 -7.27 -0.85
N GLY A 175 22.65 -7.36 -2.06
CA GLY A 175 23.37 -8.53 -2.57
C GLY A 175 22.48 -9.71 -2.98
N ILE A 176 21.17 -9.51 -3.17
CA ILE A 176 20.24 -10.55 -3.58
C ILE A 176 20.30 -10.72 -5.10
N SER A 177 20.50 -11.96 -5.57
CA SER A 177 20.43 -12.30 -6.99
C SER A 177 19.07 -11.91 -7.57
N THR A 178 19.08 -11.07 -8.61
CA THR A 178 17.84 -10.48 -9.13
C THR A 178 17.86 -10.45 -10.65
N THR A 179 16.83 -11.01 -11.26
CA THR A 179 16.61 -11.01 -12.70
C THR A 179 15.40 -10.14 -13.04
N MET A 180 15.58 -9.15 -13.92
CA MET A 180 14.47 -8.34 -14.42
C MET A 180 13.94 -8.90 -15.73
N ILE A 181 12.62 -8.95 -15.85
CA ILE A 181 11.89 -9.37 -17.06
C ILE A 181 10.89 -8.30 -17.51
N ALA A 182 10.50 -8.34 -18.77
CA ALA A 182 9.35 -7.57 -19.25
C ALA A 182 8.07 -8.10 -18.60
N ASP A 183 7.07 -7.22 -18.37
CA ASP A 183 5.81 -7.60 -17.73
C ASP A 183 5.12 -8.77 -18.44
N SER A 184 5.13 -8.77 -19.78
CA SER A 184 4.53 -9.81 -20.63
C SER A 184 5.23 -11.18 -20.55
N ALA A 185 6.37 -11.30 -19.85
CA ALA A 185 7.08 -12.56 -19.65
C ALA A 185 6.71 -13.22 -18.31
N ALA A 186 6.04 -12.51 -17.41
CA ALA A 186 5.76 -12.98 -16.05
C ALA A 186 5.03 -14.34 -16.03
N GLU A 187 3.94 -14.44 -16.79
CA GLU A 187 3.13 -15.65 -16.87
C GLU A 187 3.93 -16.84 -17.41
N SER A 188 4.79 -16.61 -18.41
CA SER A 188 5.65 -17.65 -18.97
C SER A 188 6.65 -18.19 -17.95
N PHE A 189 7.25 -17.32 -17.14
CA PHE A 189 8.14 -17.73 -16.04
C PHE A 189 7.38 -18.57 -15.00
N ILE A 190 6.22 -18.09 -14.57
CA ILE A 190 5.40 -18.75 -13.53
C ILE A 190 5.00 -20.17 -13.96
N ILE A 191 4.59 -20.37 -15.23
CA ILE A 191 4.19 -21.69 -15.75
C ILE A 191 5.37 -22.58 -16.18
N GLY A 192 6.62 -22.18 -15.87
CA GLY A 192 7.80 -22.99 -16.09
C GLY A 192 8.36 -22.94 -17.52
N ARG A 193 8.07 -21.89 -18.29
CA ARG A 193 8.66 -21.66 -19.64
C ARG A 193 9.80 -20.63 -19.62
N GLY A 194 10.13 -20.07 -18.45
CA GLY A 194 11.28 -19.20 -18.24
C GLY A 194 12.55 -20.01 -17.94
N SER A 195 13.70 -19.30 -17.87
CA SER A 195 14.99 -19.89 -17.54
C SER A 195 15.18 -20.19 -16.05
N ILE A 196 14.38 -19.57 -15.18
CA ILE A 196 14.40 -19.72 -13.72
C ILE A 196 13.05 -20.31 -13.31
N PRO A 197 13.01 -21.47 -12.63
CA PRO A 197 11.75 -22.04 -12.12
C PRO A 197 11.25 -21.19 -10.96
N ILE A 198 9.99 -20.79 -10.97
CA ILE A 198 9.39 -19.99 -9.90
C ILE A 198 8.70 -20.90 -8.89
N ASP A 199 9.01 -20.72 -7.60
CA ASP A 199 8.42 -21.49 -6.49
C ASP A 199 7.18 -20.80 -5.90
N ALA A 200 7.25 -19.48 -5.77
CA ALA A 200 6.20 -18.67 -5.19
C ALA A 200 6.17 -17.25 -5.78
N ILE A 201 5.06 -16.55 -5.62
CA ILE A 201 4.87 -15.18 -6.06
C ILE A 201 4.57 -14.31 -4.85
N PHE A 202 5.25 -13.16 -4.77
CA PHE A 202 5.05 -12.15 -3.73
C PHE A 202 4.70 -10.82 -4.37
N ILE A 203 3.50 -10.31 -4.10
CA ILE A 203 3.09 -8.98 -4.55
C ILE A 203 2.73 -8.10 -3.37
N GLY A 204 2.83 -6.79 -3.57
CA GLY A 204 2.27 -5.80 -2.65
C GLY A 204 0.75 -5.70 -2.76
N CYS A 205 0.22 -4.69 -2.08
CA CYS A 205 -1.18 -4.32 -2.18
C CYS A 205 -1.31 -2.82 -1.88
N ASP A 206 -2.17 -2.13 -2.63
CA ASP A 206 -2.50 -0.73 -2.38
C ASP A 206 -3.80 -0.60 -1.59
N GLN A 207 -4.77 -1.49 -1.84
CA GLN A 207 -6.04 -1.55 -1.14
C GLN A 207 -6.50 -3.00 -0.97
N ILE A 208 -7.01 -3.35 0.21
CA ILE A 208 -7.63 -4.64 0.51
C ILE A 208 -9.12 -4.40 0.73
N THR A 209 -9.97 -5.23 0.14
CA THR A 209 -11.42 -5.20 0.42
C THR A 209 -11.78 -6.11 1.59
N LEU A 210 -12.91 -5.85 2.25
CA LEU A 210 -13.38 -6.71 3.33
C LEU A 210 -13.70 -8.16 2.89
N ASP A 211 -14.00 -8.37 1.62
CA ASP A 211 -14.25 -9.69 1.03
C ASP A 211 -12.96 -10.35 0.49
N GLY A 212 -11.78 -9.84 0.88
CA GLY A 212 -10.50 -10.50 0.68
C GLY A 212 -9.88 -10.34 -0.71
N TYR A 213 -10.31 -9.38 -1.51
CA TYR A 213 -9.66 -9.04 -2.77
C TYR A 213 -8.51 -8.07 -2.55
N CYS A 214 -7.52 -8.15 -3.41
CA CYS A 214 -6.37 -7.24 -3.42
C CYS A 214 -6.43 -6.32 -4.63
N ILE A 215 -6.29 -5.02 -4.42
CA ILE A 215 -6.06 -4.06 -5.49
C ILE A 215 -4.56 -3.78 -5.53
N ASN A 216 -3.95 -4.06 -6.67
CA ASN A 216 -2.52 -3.88 -6.88
C ASN A 216 -2.24 -3.42 -8.31
N LYS A 217 -1.01 -3.08 -8.61
CA LYS A 217 -0.53 -2.63 -9.92
C LYS A 217 -1.05 -3.53 -11.06
N ILE A 218 -1.46 -2.89 -12.17
CA ILE A 218 -1.86 -3.59 -13.41
C ILE A 218 -0.81 -4.64 -13.79
N GLY A 219 -1.24 -5.86 -14.15
CA GLY A 219 -0.43 -7.08 -14.38
C GLY A 219 -0.57 -8.12 -13.25
N SER A 220 -1.01 -7.71 -12.06
CA SER A 220 -1.12 -8.61 -10.89
C SER A 220 -2.19 -9.69 -11.04
N TRP A 221 -3.30 -9.42 -11.74
CA TRP A 221 -4.35 -10.40 -11.97
C TRP A 221 -3.89 -11.50 -12.92
N GLY A 222 -3.21 -11.14 -14.03
CA GLY A 222 -2.63 -12.09 -14.97
C GLY A 222 -1.60 -13.00 -14.28
N ILE A 223 -0.72 -12.42 -13.46
CA ILE A 223 0.22 -13.13 -12.59
C ILE A 223 -0.51 -14.11 -11.67
N GLY A 224 -1.60 -13.68 -11.02
CA GLY A 224 -2.41 -14.53 -10.15
C GLY A 224 -3.06 -15.69 -10.91
N MET A 225 -3.55 -15.45 -12.12
CA MET A 225 -4.10 -16.51 -13.00
C MET A 225 -3.04 -17.52 -13.39
N ALA A 226 -1.85 -17.07 -13.75
CA ALA A 226 -0.72 -17.97 -14.08
C ALA A 226 -0.26 -18.77 -12.86
N ALA A 227 -0.20 -18.15 -11.68
CA ALA A 227 0.12 -18.81 -10.43
C ALA A 227 -0.88 -19.94 -10.10
N ASN A 228 -2.18 -19.64 -10.22
CA ASN A 228 -3.24 -20.63 -10.00
C ASN A 228 -3.15 -21.79 -11.01
N LEU A 229 -2.95 -21.51 -12.30
CA LEU A 229 -2.78 -22.52 -13.34
C LEU A 229 -1.58 -23.43 -13.07
N ALA A 230 -0.47 -22.85 -12.59
CA ALA A 230 0.75 -23.58 -12.27
C ALA A 230 0.76 -24.22 -10.87
N SER A 231 -0.33 -24.06 -10.09
CA SER A 231 -0.41 -24.47 -8.68
C SER A 231 0.73 -23.89 -7.83
N LYS A 232 1.12 -22.66 -8.11
CA LYS A 232 2.12 -21.91 -7.34
C LYS A 232 1.43 -20.97 -6.34
N PRO A 233 1.95 -20.84 -5.10
CA PRO A 233 1.35 -19.93 -4.13
C PRO A 233 1.59 -18.47 -4.52
N LEU A 234 0.51 -17.67 -4.41
CA LEU A 234 0.54 -16.22 -4.50
C LEU A 234 0.31 -15.63 -3.12
N TYR A 235 1.31 -14.94 -2.60
CA TYR A 235 1.23 -14.20 -1.34
C TYR A 235 1.07 -12.71 -1.58
N VAL A 236 0.08 -12.09 -0.91
CA VAL A 236 -0.08 -10.64 -0.84
C VAL A 236 0.58 -10.15 0.45
N VAL A 237 1.65 -9.38 0.32
CA VAL A 237 2.44 -8.90 1.45
C VAL A 237 2.01 -7.47 1.79
N SER A 238 1.17 -7.33 2.81
CA SER A 238 0.54 -6.04 3.11
C SER A 238 0.00 -5.97 4.53
N PRO A 239 0.19 -4.86 5.26
CA PRO A 239 -0.53 -4.64 6.49
C PRO A 239 -2.03 -4.49 6.25
N LEU A 240 -2.85 -4.96 7.20
CA LEU A 240 -4.30 -4.79 7.18
C LEU A 240 -4.75 -3.34 7.42
N LEU A 241 -3.85 -2.44 7.77
CA LEU A 241 -4.10 -0.99 7.76
C LEU A 241 -4.53 -0.46 6.38
N LYS A 242 -4.29 -1.23 5.31
CA LYS A 242 -4.73 -0.93 3.94
C LYS A 242 -6.12 -1.48 3.59
N VAL A 243 -6.85 -2.01 4.55
CA VAL A 243 -8.22 -2.44 4.33
C VAL A 243 -9.13 -1.23 4.18
N ASP A 244 -9.97 -1.24 3.15
CA ASP A 244 -11.10 -0.32 3.06
C ASP A 244 -12.32 -0.98 3.73
N PRO A 245 -12.81 -0.43 4.86
CA PRO A 245 -13.86 -1.07 5.64
C PRO A 245 -15.26 -0.94 5.03
N TYR A 246 -15.40 -0.17 3.94
CA TYR A 246 -16.71 0.16 3.37
C TYR A 246 -16.91 -0.40 1.97
N ILE A 247 -15.83 -0.82 1.29
CA ILE A 247 -15.86 -1.18 -0.13
C ILE A 247 -15.68 -2.69 -0.30
N LYS A 248 -16.55 -3.30 -1.10
CA LYS A 248 -16.40 -4.66 -1.62
C LYS A 248 -15.83 -4.61 -3.03
N ALA A 249 -15.26 -5.72 -3.48
CA ALA A 249 -14.61 -5.80 -4.79
C ALA A 249 -15.50 -5.31 -5.96
N LYS A 250 -16.80 -5.62 -5.92
CA LYS A 250 -17.76 -5.21 -6.96
C LYS A 250 -18.00 -3.69 -7.05
N ASP A 251 -17.67 -2.95 -5.99
CA ASP A 251 -17.93 -1.52 -5.84
C ASP A 251 -16.64 -0.69 -6.05
N ILE A 252 -15.53 -1.36 -6.36
CA ILE A 252 -14.23 -0.72 -6.58
C ILE A 252 -14.23 0.08 -7.88
N SER A 253 -13.80 1.33 -7.79
CA SER A 253 -13.39 2.13 -8.93
C SER A 253 -11.86 2.14 -9.04
N ILE A 254 -11.33 1.86 -10.22
CA ILE A 254 -9.89 1.86 -10.47
C ILE A 254 -9.46 3.23 -11.00
N GLU A 255 -8.36 3.75 -10.46
CA GLU A 255 -7.75 4.98 -10.92
C GLU A 255 -7.25 4.83 -12.37
N ILE A 256 -7.72 5.69 -13.24
CA ILE A 256 -7.25 5.80 -14.63
C ILE A 256 -6.24 6.95 -14.67
N ARG A 257 -5.09 6.67 -15.25
CA ARG A 257 -3.95 7.59 -15.36
C ARG A 257 -3.94 8.27 -16.72
N GLU A 258 -3.15 9.32 -16.82
CA GLU A 258 -2.97 10.09 -18.04
C GLU A 258 -2.38 9.24 -19.17
N ASP A 259 -2.82 9.51 -20.39
CA ASP A 259 -2.43 8.75 -21.58
C ASP A 259 -0.93 8.89 -21.90
N ASP A 260 -0.34 10.05 -21.62
CA ASP A 260 1.07 10.34 -21.89
C ASP A 260 2.05 9.54 -21.00
N GLU A 261 1.60 9.01 -19.85
CA GLU A 261 2.38 8.04 -19.08
C GLU A 261 2.60 6.73 -19.87
N LEU A 262 1.64 6.36 -20.70
CA LEU A 262 1.72 5.16 -21.53
C LEU A 262 2.53 5.40 -22.80
N TRP A 263 2.25 6.50 -23.49
CA TRP A 263 2.97 6.94 -24.70
C TRP A 263 2.80 8.45 -24.94
N SER A 264 3.78 9.24 -24.55
CA SER A 264 3.75 10.71 -24.61
C SER A 264 3.65 11.30 -26.02
N GLU A 265 4.14 10.57 -27.04
CA GLU A 265 4.14 11.00 -28.46
C GLU A 265 3.07 10.29 -29.28
N ALA A 266 2.02 9.77 -28.63
CA ALA A 266 0.96 9.05 -29.31
C ALA A 266 0.18 9.96 -30.30
N PRO A 267 -0.28 9.41 -31.45
CA PRO A 267 -1.21 10.12 -32.30
C PRO A 267 -2.47 10.54 -31.53
N LYS A 268 -2.96 11.76 -31.77
CA LYS A 268 -4.10 12.33 -31.03
C LYS A 268 -5.40 11.51 -31.16
N GLU A 269 -5.56 10.78 -32.25
CA GLU A 269 -6.72 9.94 -32.54
C GLU A 269 -6.66 8.58 -31.84
N LEU A 270 -5.49 8.20 -31.28
CA LEU A 270 -5.32 6.94 -30.58
C LEU A 270 -6.03 7.00 -29.22
N LYS A 271 -6.99 6.10 -29.02
CA LYS A 271 -7.62 5.90 -27.71
C LYS A 271 -6.73 5.02 -26.87
N MET A 272 -6.38 5.49 -25.69
CA MET A 272 -5.62 4.73 -24.71
C MET A 272 -6.47 4.44 -23.47
N TYR A 273 -6.13 3.38 -22.76
CA TYR A 273 -6.73 3.01 -21.49
C TYR A 273 -5.60 2.61 -20.55
N ASN A 274 -5.33 3.46 -19.55
CA ASN A 274 -4.18 3.37 -18.66
C ASN A 274 -4.64 3.21 -17.19
N PRO A 275 -5.16 2.02 -16.78
CA PRO A 275 -5.50 1.78 -15.38
C PRO A 275 -4.23 1.66 -14.55
N ALA A 276 -4.18 2.37 -13.41
CA ALA A 276 -3.06 2.27 -12.50
C ALA A 276 -2.97 0.91 -11.80
N PHE A 277 -4.14 0.34 -11.51
CA PHE A 277 -4.32 -0.86 -10.70
C PHE A 277 -5.32 -1.80 -11.34
N GLU A 278 -5.45 -2.99 -10.76
CA GLU A 278 -6.50 -3.96 -11.06
C GLU A 278 -6.89 -4.76 -9.82
N ILE A 279 -7.98 -5.49 -9.93
CA ILE A 279 -8.52 -6.30 -8.84
C ILE A 279 -8.01 -7.74 -9.00
N VAL A 280 -7.25 -8.21 -8.00
CA VAL A 280 -6.84 -9.61 -7.89
C VAL A 280 -7.89 -10.37 -7.09
N ASP A 281 -8.51 -11.37 -7.71
CA ASP A 281 -9.55 -12.17 -7.09
C ASP A 281 -9.05 -12.88 -5.81
N ALA A 282 -9.85 -12.86 -4.76
CA ALA A 282 -9.56 -13.56 -3.49
C ALA A 282 -9.19 -15.04 -3.70
N LYS A 283 -9.87 -15.74 -4.63
CA LYS A 283 -9.61 -17.15 -4.95
C LYS A 283 -8.23 -17.42 -5.58
N LEU A 284 -7.54 -16.40 -6.11
CA LEU A 284 -6.19 -16.50 -6.67
C LEU A 284 -5.11 -16.30 -5.61
N ILE A 285 -5.47 -15.76 -4.45
CA ILE A 285 -4.57 -15.43 -3.35
C ILE A 285 -4.47 -16.61 -2.40
N THR A 286 -3.28 -17.14 -2.21
CA THR A 286 -3.03 -18.22 -1.25
C THR A 286 -3.20 -17.72 0.17
N ALA A 287 -2.59 -16.57 0.49
CA ALA A 287 -2.76 -15.90 1.77
C ALA A 287 -2.25 -14.45 1.70
N PHE A 288 -2.70 -13.64 2.66
CA PHE A 288 -2.13 -12.36 3.01
C PHE A 288 -1.08 -12.54 4.11
N MET A 289 0.10 -11.94 3.93
CA MET A 289 1.12 -11.82 4.96
C MET A 289 0.96 -10.49 5.64
N THR A 290 0.51 -10.52 6.88
CA THR A 290 0.05 -9.33 7.60
C THR A 290 0.76 -9.18 8.95
N GLU A 291 0.57 -8.05 9.62
CA GLU A 291 1.03 -7.79 10.99
C GLU A 291 0.36 -8.68 12.04
N PHE A 292 -0.62 -9.49 11.66
CA PHE A 292 -1.28 -10.48 12.51
C PHE A 292 -0.97 -11.93 12.08
N GLY A 293 0.00 -12.11 11.15
CA GLY A 293 0.41 -13.40 10.64
C GLY A 293 -0.11 -13.68 9.23
N ILE A 294 -0.12 -14.97 8.88
CA ILE A 294 -0.59 -15.45 7.58
C ILE A 294 -2.10 -15.65 7.65
N ILE A 295 -2.84 -14.92 6.82
CA ILE A 295 -4.30 -14.83 6.87
C ILE A 295 -4.86 -15.19 5.50
N LYS A 296 -5.86 -16.07 5.47
CA LYS A 296 -6.58 -16.39 4.23
C LYS A 296 -7.54 -15.25 3.85
N PRO A 297 -7.84 -15.07 2.55
CA PRO A 297 -8.75 -14.03 2.09
C PRO A 297 -10.10 -13.99 2.81
N GLU A 298 -10.69 -15.14 3.09
CA GLU A 298 -11.97 -15.28 3.79
C GLU A 298 -11.95 -14.86 5.26
N GLU A 299 -10.76 -14.75 5.88
CA GLU A 299 -10.58 -14.38 7.29
C GLU A 299 -10.40 -12.85 7.48
N ILE A 300 -10.16 -12.10 6.40
CA ILE A 300 -9.85 -10.66 6.45
C ILE A 300 -10.90 -9.87 7.23
N HIS A 301 -12.19 -10.07 6.89
CA HIS A 301 -13.30 -9.35 7.55
C HIS A 301 -13.27 -9.50 9.06
N ASP A 302 -13.19 -10.72 9.55
CA ASP A 302 -13.32 -11.02 10.98
C ASP A 302 -12.09 -10.53 11.76
N ILE A 303 -10.91 -10.69 11.18
CA ILE A 303 -9.66 -10.23 11.81
C ILE A 303 -9.61 -8.70 11.86
N VAL A 304 -9.94 -8.01 10.77
CA VAL A 304 -9.96 -6.53 10.75
C VAL A 304 -10.99 -6.01 11.75
N LYS A 305 -12.18 -6.60 11.82
CA LYS A 305 -13.22 -6.22 12.77
C LYS A 305 -12.78 -6.42 14.22
N ALA A 306 -12.04 -7.49 14.50
CA ALA A 306 -11.56 -7.80 15.84
C ALA A 306 -10.36 -6.92 16.25
N LYS A 307 -9.43 -6.61 15.32
CA LYS A 307 -8.17 -5.93 15.60
C LYS A 307 -8.23 -4.42 15.40
N TYR A 308 -9.02 -3.96 14.45
CA TYR A 308 -9.14 -2.55 14.07
C TYR A 308 -10.58 -2.05 14.26
N THR A 309 -11.10 -2.19 15.48
CA THR A 309 -12.47 -1.77 15.84
C THR A 309 -12.75 -0.31 15.50
N TRP A 310 -11.73 0.54 15.55
CA TRP A 310 -11.81 1.95 15.21
C TRP A 310 -12.15 2.21 13.72
N LEU A 311 -11.89 1.25 12.82
CA LEU A 311 -12.30 1.35 11.42
C LEU A 311 -13.83 1.31 11.23
N PHE A 312 -14.58 0.76 12.19
CA PHE A 312 -16.03 0.55 12.10
C PHE A 312 -16.82 1.47 13.05
N ASN A 313 -16.12 2.30 13.82
CA ASN A 313 -16.75 3.26 14.72
C ASN A 313 -16.63 4.66 14.12
N ASP A 314 -17.78 5.34 13.98
CA ASP A 314 -17.88 6.74 13.51
C ASP A 314 -17.62 7.75 14.63
#